data_224c8f6a26d25536ddcf9a8eb3bf632b
#
_entry.id   224c8f6a26d25536ddcf9a8eb3bf632b
#
_cell.length_a   1.000
_cell.length_b   1.000
_cell.length_c   1.000
_cell.angle_alpha   90.00
_cell.angle_beta   90.00
_cell.angle_gamma   90.00
#
_symmetry.space_group_name_H-M   'P 1'
#
loop_
_entity.id
_entity.type
_entity.pdbx_description
1 polymer ?
#
loop_
_entity_poly.entity_id
_entity_poly.type
_entity_poly.pdbx_seq_one_letter_code
_entity_poly.pdbx_strand_id
1 'polypeptide(L)'
;YSSAASDVYKRQVVAVPEGLPMSVTLSLAMSMKRMLANNNLVRKMHACETMGAASVICTDKTGTLTQNQMRVHEAAFDYIPESGVEDIIFESIAANSTAHLDKAAGSVKVLGNPTEGALLLWLADRGVDYAALRRHAEVIEQLTFSTERKYMATVVQSPLLNHRVLYVKGAPEYVMNFCSDRVTSSGNVPMTDSRPMLEEKLLQYQNQAMRTLGF
;
A
#
# COMPACT_ATOMS: atom_id res chain seq x y z
N TYR A 1 -20.23 36.62 -65.16
CA TYR A 1 -20.24 36.66 -63.69
C TYR A 1 -19.68 35.33 -63.11
N SER A 2 -19.56 34.27 -63.87
CA SER A 2 -19.14 32.93 -63.40
C SER A 2 -17.62 32.78 -63.34
N SER A 3 -16.81 33.50 -64.11
CA SER A 3 -15.37 33.30 -64.13
C SER A 3 -14.65 33.91 -62.91
N ALA A 4 -15.06 35.11 -62.48
CA ALA A 4 -14.45 35.77 -61.31
C ALA A 4 -14.70 35.01 -59.99
N ALA A 5 -15.88 34.46 -59.80
CA ALA A 5 -16.19 33.66 -58.64
C ALA A 5 -15.39 32.32 -58.64
N SER A 6 -15.20 31.71 -59.83
CA SER A 6 -14.34 30.54 -59.98
C SER A 6 -12.87 30.83 -59.69
N ASP A 7 -12.37 31.99 -60.09
CA ASP A 7 -10.98 32.39 -59.84
C ASP A 7 -10.73 32.71 -58.35
N VAL A 8 -11.70 33.35 -57.68
CA VAL A 8 -11.63 33.59 -56.24
C VAL A 8 -11.65 32.27 -55.48
N TYR A 9 -12.52 31.32 -55.84
CA TYR A 9 -12.57 30.02 -55.25
C TYR A 9 -11.26 29.22 -55.44
N LYS A 10 -10.70 29.22 -56.66
CA LYS A 10 -9.41 28.59 -56.94
C LYS A 10 -8.26 29.17 -56.09
N ARG A 11 -8.21 30.49 -55.93
CA ARG A 11 -7.21 31.17 -55.08
C ARG A 11 -7.39 30.83 -53.60
N GLN A 12 -8.60 30.69 -53.13
CA GLN A 12 -8.87 30.27 -51.75
C GLN A 12 -8.45 28.84 -51.49
N VAL A 13 -8.71 27.92 -52.42
CA VAL A 13 -8.29 26.50 -52.30
C VAL A 13 -6.77 26.36 -52.33
N VAL A 14 -6.06 27.13 -53.18
CA VAL A 14 -4.58 27.13 -53.23
C VAL A 14 -3.96 27.80 -52.01
N ALA A 15 -4.67 28.71 -51.35
CA ALA A 15 -4.18 29.35 -50.11
C ALA A 15 -4.29 28.49 -48.86
N VAL A 16 -5.04 27.38 -48.88
CA VAL A 16 -5.06 26.42 -47.80
C VAL A 16 -3.85 25.50 -47.97
N PRO A 17 -2.86 25.52 -47.06
CA PRO A 17 -1.70 24.63 -47.16
C PRO A 17 -2.14 23.18 -47.03
N GLU A 18 -2.24 22.45 -48.13
CA GLU A 18 -2.66 21.02 -48.17
C GLU A 18 -1.80 20.13 -47.27
N GLY A 19 -0.56 20.54 -46.99
CA GLY A 19 0.33 19.84 -46.06
C GLY A 19 -0.03 19.97 -44.57
N LEU A 20 -0.84 20.94 -44.18
CA LEU A 20 -1.16 21.21 -42.78
C LEU A 20 -2.00 20.07 -42.15
N PRO A 21 -3.11 19.60 -42.73
CA PRO A 21 -3.87 18.46 -42.21
C PRO A 21 -3.03 17.19 -42.19
N MET A 22 -2.18 16.97 -43.19
CA MET A 22 -1.31 15.79 -43.24
C MET A 22 -0.25 15.81 -42.13
N SER A 23 0.39 16.97 -41.91
CA SER A 23 1.41 17.12 -40.86
C SER A 23 0.83 16.95 -39.44
N VAL A 24 -0.38 17.49 -39.18
CA VAL A 24 -1.10 17.30 -37.92
C VAL A 24 -1.43 15.81 -37.70
N THR A 25 -1.98 15.16 -38.71
CA THR A 25 -2.32 13.72 -38.63
C THR A 25 -1.08 12.88 -38.38
N LEU A 26 0.03 13.14 -39.05
CA LEU A 26 1.28 12.43 -38.84
C LEU A 26 1.84 12.67 -37.44
N SER A 27 1.80 13.91 -36.95
CA SER A 27 2.23 14.26 -35.58
C SER A 27 1.41 13.54 -34.52
N LEU A 28 0.09 13.48 -34.67
CA LEU A 28 -0.80 12.75 -33.76
C LEU A 28 -0.55 11.24 -33.81
N ALA A 29 -0.31 10.68 -34.99
CA ALA A 29 0.02 9.25 -35.13
C ALA A 29 1.35 8.91 -34.44
N MET A 30 2.36 9.78 -34.57
CA MET A 30 3.63 9.61 -33.84
C MET A 30 3.45 9.72 -32.32
N SER A 31 2.58 10.63 -31.86
CA SER A 31 2.24 10.78 -30.44
C SER A 31 1.55 9.52 -29.91
N MET A 32 0.58 8.96 -30.64
CA MET A 32 -0.06 7.69 -30.29
C MET A 32 0.96 6.54 -30.19
N LYS A 33 1.91 6.46 -31.13
CA LYS A 33 2.97 5.43 -31.09
C LYS A 33 3.86 5.57 -29.85
N ARG A 34 4.21 6.79 -29.45
CA ARG A 34 4.97 7.05 -28.22
C ARG A 34 4.17 6.70 -26.97
N MET A 35 2.87 7.02 -26.94
CA MET A 35 1.99 6.66 -25.82
C MET A 35 1.85 5.15 -25.69
N LEU A 36 1.72 4.43 -26.80
CA LEU A 36 1.66 2.96 -26.80
C LEU A 36 2.96 2.35 -26.26
N ALA A 37 4.12 2.91 -26.61
CA ALA A 37 5.42 2.45 -26.07
C ALA A 37 5.53 2.63 -24.54
N ASN A 38 4.74 3.56 -23.97
CA ASN A 38 4.61 3.78 -22.53
C ASN A 38 3.37 3.08 -21.92
N ASN A 39 2.88 2.01 -22.53
CA ASN A 39 1.71 1.23 -22.11
C ASN A 39 0.39 2.02 -22.05
N ASN A 40 0.29 3.13 -22.80
CA ASN A 40 -0.93 3.94 -22.90
C ASN A 40 -1.59 3.69 -24.25
N LEU A 41 -2.65 2.89 -24.29
CA LEU A 41 -3.40 2.61 -25.51
C LEU A 41 -4.43 3.71 -25.79
N VAL A 42 -4.14 4.53 -26.79
CA VAL A 42 -5.10 5.53 -27.31
C VAL A 42 -5.81 4.97 -28.53
N ARG A 43 -7.14 4.91 -28.49
CA ARG A 43 -7.96 4.36 -29.58
C ARG A 43 -8.45 5.43 -30.58
N LYS A 44 -8.49 6.68 -30.18
CA LYS A 44 -8.95 7.80 -31.00
C LYS A 44 -7.85 8.86 -31.11
N MET A 45 -7.45 9.21 -32.33
CA MET A 45 -6.36 10.15 -32.58
C MET A 45 -6.59 11.52 -31.92
N HIS A 46 -7.81 12.06 -32.03
CA HIS A 46 -8.16 13.34 -31.41
C HIS A 46 -8.10 13.35 -29.86
N ALA A 47 -8.10 12.19 -29.22
CA ALA A 47 -7.92 12.11 -27.77
C ALA A 47 -6.56 12.63 -27.33
N CYS A 48 -5.50 12.48 -28.16
CA CYS A 48 -4.17 13.03 -27.86
C CYS A 48 -4.19 14.56 -27.77
N GLU A 49 -4.94 15.22 -28.67
CA GLU A 49 -5.09 16.66 -28.66
C GLU A 49 -5.87 17.15 -27.44
N THR A 50 -7.01 16.51 -27.14
CA THR A 50 -7.82 16.83 -25.96
C THR A 50 -7.03 16.64 -24.65
N MET A 51 -6.25 15.57 -24.55
CA MET A 51 -5.39 15.33 -23.38
C MET A 51 -4.28 16.38 -23.26
N GLY A 52 -3.70 16.82 -24.39
CA GLY A 52 -2.67 17.87 -24.41
C GLY A 52 -3.20 19.25 -24.02
N ALA A 53 -4.49 19.51 -24.16
CA ALA A 53 -5.15 20.76 -23.79
C ALA A 53 -5.72 20.76 -22.36
N ALA A 54 -5.54 19.66 -21.60
CA ALA A 54 -6.04 19.57 -20.23
C ALA A 54 -5.31 20.55 -19.31
N SER A 55 -6.05 21.40 -18.60
CA SER A 55 -5.55 22.36 -17.62
C SER A 55 -5.63 21.83 -16.20
N VAL A 56 -6.43 20.80 -15.95
CA VAL A 56 -6.63 20.17 -14.63
C VAL A 56 -6.58 18.67 -14.79
N ILE A 57 -5.79 18.00 -13.94
CA ILE A 57 -5.68 16.55 -13.88
C ILE A 57 -6.22 16.09 -12.53
N CYS A 58 -7.32 15.34 -12.54
CA CYS A 58 -7.85 14.68 -11.36
C CYS A 58 -7.37 13.23 -11.36
N THR A 59 -6.73 12.79 -10.29
CA THR A 59 -6.23 11.42 -10.16
C THR A 59 -6.61 10.84 -8.81
N ASP A 60 -6.87 9.53 -8.78
CA ASP A 60 -6.93 8.80 -7.52
C ASP A 60 -5.50 8.55 -7.01
N LYS A 61 -5.36 8.43 -5.69
CA LYS A 61 -4.05 8.22 -5.06
C LYS A 61 -3.61 6.76 -5.21
N THR A 62 -4.49 5.82 -4.82
CA THR A 62 -4.11 4.42 -4.61
C THR A 62 -4.07 3.65 -5.93
N GLY A 63 -2.92 3.05 -6.25
CA GLY A 63 -2.72 2.29 -7.48
C GLY A 63 -2.45 3.14 -8.72
N THR A 64 -2.52 4.49 -8.60
CA THR A 64 -2.19 5.44 -9.66
C THR A 64 -0.92 6.23 -9.32
N LEU A 65 -0.92 6.93 -8.20
CA LEU A 65 0.27 7.64 -7.69
C LEU A 65 1.13 6.76 -6.79
N THR A 66 0.58 5.65 -6.32
CA THR A 66 1.26 4.67 -5.48
C THR A 66 1.19 3.28 -6.12
N GLN A 67 2.11 2.42 -5.77
CA GLN A 67 2.16 1.04 -6.27
C GLN A 67 1.13 0.11 -5.62
N ASN A 68 0.31 0.62 -4.69
CA ASN A 68 -0.61 -0.16 -3.86
C ASN A 68 0.06 -1.34 -3.15
N GLN A 69 1.33 -1.19 -2.80
CA GLN A 69 2.12 -2.17 -2.07
C GLN A 69 2.50 -1.58 -0.73
N MET A 70 2.06 -2.24 0.34
CA MET A 70 2.46 -1.91 1.70
C MET A 70 3.71 -2.70 2.07
N ARG A 71 4.67 -2.04 2.73
CA ARG A 71 5.85 -2.66 3.33
C ARG A 71 6.11 -2.07 4.70
N VAL A 72 6.64 -2.88 5.60
CA VAL A 72 7.11 -2.38 6.90
C VAL A 72 8.37 -1.55 6.65
N HIS A 73 8.32 -0.29 7.03
CA HIS A 73 9.46 0.64 6.96
C HIS A 73 10.33 0.52 8.19
N GLU A 74 9.71 0.49 9.36
CA GLU A 74 10.39 0.39 10.66
C GLU A 74 9.57 -0.50 11.61
N ALA A 75 10.26 -1.33 12.37
CA ALA A 75 9.71 -2.11 13.47
C ALA A 75 10.33 -1.60 14.77
N ALA A 76 9.53 -0.85 15.53
CA ALA A 76 9.98 -0.17 16.74
C ALA A 76 9.67 -1.00 18.00
N PHE A 77 10.22 -2.20 18.05
CA PHE A 77 10.18 -3.06 19.24
C PHE A 77 11.48 -2.89 20.04
N ASP A 78 11.33 -2.71 21.35
CA ASP A 78 12.44 -2.59 22.27
C ASP A 78 12.51 -3.87 23.13
N TYR A 79 13.34 -4.81 22.70
CA TYR A 79 13.54 -6.08 23.40
C TYR A 79 15.01 -6.49 23.40
N ILE A 80 15.38 -7.37 24.33
CA ILE A 80 16.70 -7.98 24.34
C ILE A 80 16.74 -9.10 23.28
N PRO A 81 17.69 -9.08 22.33
CA PRO A 81 17.92 -10.22 21.46
C PRO A 81 18.06 -11.51 22.27
N GLU A 82 17.55 -12.63 21.76
CA GLU A 82 17.57 -13.95 22.41
C GLU A 82 16.67 -14.09 23.67
N SER A 83 15.89 -13.07 24.02
CA SER A 83 14.95 -13.13 25.16
C SER A 83 13.69 -13.98 24.91
N GLY A 84 13.49 -14.46 23.67
CA GLY A 84 12.25 -15.11 23.23
C GLY A 84 11.09 -14.15 22.91
N VAL A 85 11.24 -12.87 23.19
CA VAL A 85 10.22 -11.84 22.89
C VAL A 85 10.02 -11.71 21.38
N GLU A 86 11.09 -11.85 20.60
CA GLU A 86 11.02 -11.79 19.13
C GLU A 86 10.13 -12.91 18.57
N ASP A 87 10.25 -14.13 19.10
CA ASP A 87 9.42 -15.26 18.68
C ASP A 87 7.93 -15.03 18.99
N ILE A 88 7.64 -14.42 20.15
CA ILE A 88 6.27 -14.04 20.53
C ILE A 88 5.71 -12.98 19.57
N ILE A 89 6.51 -12.00 19.16
CA ILE A 89 6.13 -11.00 18.16
C ILE A 89 5.82 -11.68 16.82
N PHE A 90 6.67 -12.62 16.38
CA PHE A 90 6.48 -13.36 15.14
C PHE A 90 5.22 -14.25 15.19
N GLU A 91 4.99 -14.94 16.30
CA GLU A 91 3.76 -15.71 16.52
C GLU A 91 2.53 -14.81 16.49
N SER A 92 2.58 -13.66 17.18
CA SER A 92 1.50 -12.67 17.19
C SER A 92 1.16 -12.18 15.78
N ILE A 93 2.16 -11.81 14.99
CA ILE A 93 1.97 -11.36 13.61
C ILE A 93 1.38 -12.48 12.74
N ALA A 94 1.89 -13.69 12.88
CA ALA A 94 1.45 -14.84 12.09
C ALA A 94 0.02 -15.27 12.44
N ALA A 95 -0.28 -15.48 13.73
CA ALA A 95 -1.56 -15.99 14.19
C ALA A 95 -2.68 -14.94 14.14
N ASN A 96 -2.37 -13.69 14.50
CA ASN A 96 -3.34 -12.58 14.48
C ASN A 96 -3.39 -11.90 13.10
N SER A 97 -3.63 -12.68 12.02
CA SER A 97 -3.72 -12.19 10.65
C SER A 97 -4.65 -13.06 9.80
N THR A 98 -5.42 -12.43 8.93
CA THR A 98 -6.27 -13.09 7.92
C THR A 98 -5.63 -13.14 6.54
N ALA A 99 -4.56 -12.39 6.31
CA ALA A 99 -3.86 -12.36 5.03
C ALA A 99 -3.03 -13.63 4.78
N HIS A 100 -2.71 -13.88 3.52
CA HIS A 100 -1.85 -14.96 3.05
C HIS A 100 -0.86 -14.44 2.00
N LEU A 101 0.29 -15.12 1.89
CA LEU A 101 1.24 -14.89 0.80
C LEU A 101 1.12 -16.02 -0.22
N ASP A 102 0.82 -15.65 -1.46
CA ASP A 102 0.89 -16.57 -2.60
C ASP A 102 2.28 -16.46 -3.26
N LYS A 103 2.99 -17.58 -3.29
CA LYS A 103 4.34 -17.69 -3.86
C LYS A 103 4.32 -18.26 -5.27
N ALA A 104 3.18 -18.22 -5.96
CA ALA A 104 3.08 -18.74 -7.33
C ALA A 104 3.87 -17.87 -8.33
N ALA A 105 4.48 -18.53 -9.31
CA ALA A 105 5.10 -17.91 -10.50
C ALA A 105 6.22 -16.88 -10.25
N GLY A 106 7.06 -17.07 -9.23
CA GLY A 106 8.29 -16.25 -9.05
C GLY A 106 8.06 -14.84 -8.49
N SER A 107 6.83 -14.47 -8.16
CA SER A 107 6.49 -13.25 -7.44
C SER A 107 5.63 -13.57 -6.22
N VAL A 108 5.93 -12.91 -5.10
CA VAL A 108 5.12 -13.05 -3.88
C VAL A 108 3.97 -12.06 -3.95
N LYS A 109 2.73 -12.56 -3.96
CA LYS A 109 1.52 -11.73 -3.92
C LYS A 109 0.86 -11.82 -2.56
N VAL A 110 0.40 -10.68 -2.06
CA VAL A 110 -0.44 -10.61 -0.86
C VAL A 110 -1.88 -10.87 -1.22
N LEU A 111 -2.50 -11.83 -0.56
CA LEU A 111 -3.94 -12.10 -0.61
C LEU A 111 -4.57 -11.65 0.70
N GLY A 112 -5.58 -10.79 0.63
CA GLY A 112 -6.25 -10.21 1.78
C GLY A 112 -5.85 -8.77 2.10
N ASN A 113 -5.82 -8.40 3.36
CA ASN A 113 -5.55 -7.03 3.80
C ASN A 113 -4.08 -6.63 3.52
N PRO A 114 -3.82 -5.53 2.78
CA PRO A 114 -2.46 -5.11 2.43
C PRO A 114 -1.57 -4.80 3.65
N THR A 115 -2.13 -4.28 4.73
CA THR A 115 -1.38 -4.00 5.97
C THR A 115 -0.91 -5.29 6.64
N GLU A 116 -1.78 -6.30 6.72
CA GLU A 116 -1.42 -7.63 7.23
C GLU A 116 -0.40 -8.32 6.33
N GLY A 117 -0.60 -8.20 5.00
CA GLY A 117 0.35 -8.72 4.03
C GLY A 117 1.75 -8.13 4.17
N ALA A 118 1.85 -6.82 4.46
CA ALA A 118 3.14 -6.18 4.71
C ALA A 118 3.87 -6.78 5.92
N LEU A 119 3.14 -7.14 6.97
CA LEU A 119 3.71 -7.81 8.15
C LEU A 119 4.19 -9.24 7.81
N LEU A 120 3.41 -9.99 7.02
CA LEU A 120 3.81 -11.33 6.59
C LEU A 120 5.03 -11.30 5.67
N LEU A 121 5.14 -10.29 4.79
CA LEU A 121 6.33 -10.06 3.97
C LEU A 121 7.55 -9.75 4.85
N TRP A 122 7.35 -8.93 5.88
CA TRP A 122 8.40 -8.58 6.83
C TRP A 122 8.93 -9.81 7.61
N LEU A 123 8.06 -10.76 7.95
CA LEU A 123 8.46 -12.06 8.51
C LEU A 123 9.24 -12.90 7.48
N ALA A 124 8.74 -12.97 6.24
CA ALA A 124 9.38 -13.74 5.18
C ALA A 124 10.78 -13.20 4.83
N ASP A 125 10.97 -11.87 4.82
CA ASP A 125 12.27 -11.23 4.59
C ASP A 125 13.31 -11.58 5.70
N ARG A 126 12.83 -12.00 6.89
CA ARG A 126 13.65 -12.51 8.00
C ARG A 126 13.84 -14.02 8.01
N GLY A 127 13.34 -14.70 6.98
CA GLY A 127 13.42 -16.16 6.88
C GLY A 127 12.43 -16.91 7.78
N VAL A 128 11.44 -16.22 8.34
CA VAL A 128 10.43 -16.80 9.22
C VAL A 128 9.28 -17.40 8.40
N ASP A 129 9.00 -18.69 8.59
CA ASP A 129 7.83 -19.34 8.02
C ASP A 129 6.57 -19.04 8.85
N TYR A 130 5.90 -17.93 8.48
CA TYR A 130 4.65 -17.54 9.15
C TYR A 130 3.56 -18.62 9.06
N ALA A 131 3.57 -19.45 8.00
CA ALA A 131 2.57 -20.51 7.85
C ALA A 131 2.80 -21.65 8.83
N ALA A 132 4.06 -21.98 9.12
CA ALA A 132 4.42 -22.92 10.17
C ALA A 132 4.01 -22.37 11.56
N LEU A 133 4.36 -21.13 11.88
CA LEU A 133 3.94 -20.48 13.13
C LEU A 133 2.42 -20.50 13.31
N ARG A 134 1.67 -20.15 12.26
CA ARG A 134 0.19 -20.15 12.30
C ARG A 134 -0.41 -21.55 12.50
N ARG A 135 0.24 -22.59 11.98
CA ARG A 135 -0.20 -23.98 12.20
C ARG A 135 0.09 -24.47 13.62
N HIS A 136 1.20 -24.02 14.22
CA HIS A 136 1.58 -24.42 15.58
C HIS A 136 0.79 -23.65 16.65
N ALA A 137 0.47 -22.39 16.41
CA ALA A 137 -0.38 -21.60 17.28
C ALA A 137 -1.84 -21.96 17.02
N GLU A 138 -2.44 -22.78 17.89
CA GLU A 138 -3.86 -23.14 17.77
C GLU A 138 -4.74 -21.92 18.03
N VAL A 139 -5.41 -21.43 16.97
CA VAL A 139 -6.35 -20.32 17.08
C VAL A 139 -7.65 -20.82 17.69
N ILE A 140 -8.01 -20.31 18.87
CA ILE A 140 -9.22 -20.67 19.59
C ILE A 140 -10.37 -19.77 19.17
N GLU A 141 -10.14 -18.46 19.14
CA GLU A 141 -11.14 -17.45 18.78
C GLU A 141 -10.47 -16.27 18.10
N GLN A 142 -11.15 -15.67 17.13
CA GLN A 142 -10.63 -14.53 16.39
C GLN A 142 -11.71 -13.46 16.20
N LEU A 143 -11.42 -12.27 16.71
CA LEU A 143 -12.20 -11.06 16.46
C LEU A 143 -11.54 -10.27 15.36
N THR A 144 -12.12 -10.31 14.15
CA THR A 144 -11.58 -9.62 12.98
C THR A 144 -11.62 -8.10 13.14
N PHE A 145 -10.78 -7.39 12.37
CA PHE A 145 -10.73 -5.93 12.40
C PHE A 145 -12.08 -5.30 12.05
N SER A 146 -12.47 -4.27 12.79
CA SER A 146 -13.56 -3.38 12.40
C SER A 146 -13.15 -1.91 12.50
N THR A 147 -13.75 -1.07 11.65
CA THR A 147 -13.50 0.37 11.64
C THR A 147 -13.97 1.09 12.88
N GLU A 148 -14.92 0.51 13.61
CA GLU A 148 -15.44 1.03 14.89
C GLU A 148 -14.46 0.74 16.03
N ARG A 149 -14.02 -0.52 16.14
CA ARG A 149 -13.10 -0.97 17.19
C ARG A 149 -11.65 -0.55 16.96
N LYS A 150 -11.23 -0.37 15.71
CA LYS A 150 -9.86 0.00 15.31
C LYS A 150 -8.79 -1.05 15.66
N TYR A 151 -9.17 -2.24 16.09
CA TYR A 151 -8.26 -3.34 16.37
C TYR A 151 -8.83 -4.69 15.95
N MET A 152 -7.94 -5.65 15.89
CA MET A 152 -8.20 -7.08 15.72
C MET A 152 -7.60 -7.82 16.93
N ALA A 153 -8.26 -8.87 17.39
CA ALA A 153 -7.79 -9.67 18.50
C ALA A 153 -7.92 -11.17 18.18
N THR A 154 -6.97 -11.96 18.62
CA THR A 154 -6.97 -13.42 18.40
C THR A 154 -6.50 -14.12 19.66
N VAL A 155 -7.31 -15.04 20.18
CA VAL A 155 -6.94 -15.94 21.27
C VAL A 155 -6.29 -17.19 20.68
N VAL A 156 -5.09 -17.49 21.12
CA VAL A 156 -4.36 -18.68 20.70
C VAL A 156 -3.91 -19.51 21.91
N GLN A 157 -3.77 -20.82 21.73
CA GLN A 157 -2.94 -21.65 22.60
C GLN A 157 -1.51 -21.53 22.09
N SER A 158 -0.69 -20.72 22.77
CA SER A 158 0.70 -20.50 22.37
C SER A 158 1.59 -21.66 22.76
N PRO A 159 2.30 -22.29 21.82
CA PRO A 159 3.31 -23.30 22.16
C PRO A 159 4.55 -22.67 22.80
N LEU A 160 4.84 -21.40 22.52
CA LEU A 160 6.00 -20.68 23.07
C LEU A 160 5.82 -20.38 24.55
N LEU A 161 4.62 -19.98 24.94
CA LEU A 161 4.29 -19.59 26.32
C LEU A 161 3.61 -20.71 27.09
N ASN A 162 3.22 -21.80 26.43
CA ASN A 162 2.52 -22.95 26.99
C ASN A 162 1.21 -22.60 27.74
N HIS A 163 0.56 -21.50 27.34
CA HIS A 163 -0.75 -21.08 27.85
C HIS A 163 -1.54 -20.30 26.81
N ARG A 164 -2.80 -19.97 27.12
CA ARG A 164 -3.63 -19.13 26.25
C ARG A 164 -3.20 -17.69 26.29
N VAL A 165 -3.06 -17.09 25.11
CA VAL A 165 -2.65 -15.71 24.92
C VAL A 165 -3.67 -14.98 24.05
N LEU A 166 -3.97 -13.75 24.38
CA LEU A 166 -4.73 -12.84 23.55
C LEU A 166 -3.78 -11.89 22.83
N TYR A 167 -3.62 -12.08 21.53
CA TYR A 167 -2.89 -11.14 20.69
C TYR A 167 -3.83 -10.06 20.17
N VAL A 168 -3.47 -8.80 20.37
CA VAL A 168 -4.21 -7.63 19.89
C VAL A 168 -3.33 -6.84 18.96
N LYS A 169 -3.85 -6.43 17.80
CA LYS A 169 -3.21 -5.46 16.92
C LYS A 169 -4.21 -4.43 16.42
N GLY A 170 -3.77 -3.19 16.28
CA GLY A 170 -4.67 -2.14 15.83
C GLY A 170 -4.03 -0.77 15.80
N ALA A 171 -4.88 0.25 15.79
CA ALA A 171 -4.41 1.62 15.92
C ALA A 171 -3.66 1.78 17.25
N PRO A 172 -2.44 2.34 17.25
CA PRO A 172 -1.60 2.38 18.45
C PRO A 172 -2.28 3.04 19.64
N GLU A 173 -3.07 4.07 19.41
CA GLU A 173 -3.81 4.81 20.44
C GLU A 173 -4.79 3.90 21.22
N TYR A 174 -5.39 2.94 20.50
CA TYR A 174 -6.30 1.97 21.10
C TYR A 174 -5.54 0.84 21.81
N VAL A 175 -4.48 0.33 21.19
CA VAL A 175 -3.67 -0.74 21.79
C VAL A 175 -3.01 -0.25 23.08
N MET A 176 -2.43 0.94 23.10
CA MET A 176 -1.84 1.52 24.30
C MET A 176 -2.82 1.66 25.48
N ASN A 177 -4.13 1.79 25.20
CA ASN A 177 -5.15 1.85 26.27
C ASN A 177 -5.43 0.49 26.93
N PHE A 178 -5.08 -0.61 26.26
CA PHE A 178 -5.23 -1.96 26.81
C PHE A 178 -3.98 -2.43 27.56
N CYS A 179 -2.83 -1.76 27.37
CA CYS A 179 -1.57 -2.16 27.96
C CYS A 179 -1.38 -1.54 29.36
N SER A 180 -1.04 -2.39 30.33
CA SER A 180 -0.55 -1.93 31.66
C SER A 180 0.93 -1.56 31.61
N ASP A 181 1.70 -2.36 30.83
CA ASP A 181 3.15 -2.27 30.78
C ASP A 181 3.64 -2.33 29.34
N ARG A 182 4.85 -1.83 29.13
CA ARG A 182 5.62 -1.97 27.91
C ARG A 182 6.84 -2.84 28.18
N VAL A 183 7.09 -3.82 27.33
CA VAL A 183 8.31 -4.62 27.36
C VAL A 183 9.45 -3.78 26.76
N THR A 184 10.56 -3.68 27.49
CA THR A 184 11.79 -2.98 27.07
C THR A 184 13.01 -3.87 27.26
N SER A 185 14.14 -3.47 26.71
CA SER A 185 15.43 -4.11 26.91
C SER A 185 15.89 -4.14 28.38
N SER A 186 15.35 -3.26 29.22
CA SER A 186 15.61 -3.19 30.66
C SER A 186 14.55 -3.89 31.53
N GLY A 187 13.53 -4.50 30.91
CA GLY A 187 12.40 -5.14 31.57
C GLY A 187 11.07 -4.43 31.32
N ASN A 188 10.06 -4.77 32.10
CA ASN A 188 8.73 -4.18 31.96
C ASN A 188 8.71 -2.78 32.59
N VAL A 189 8.21 -1.79 31.83
CA VAL A 189 8.04 -0.41 32.26
C VAL A 189 6.55 -0.06 32.19
N PRO A 190 5.99 0.60 33.23
CA PRO A 190 4.59 0.99 33.21
C PRO A 190 4.23 1.81 31.96
N MET A 191 3.07 1.52 31.38
CA MET A 191 2.61 2.22 30.17
C MET A 191 2.44 3.72 30.43
N THR A 192 2.08 4.12 31.63
CA THR A 192 1.97 5.52 32.04
C THR A 192 3.27 6.31 31.79
N ASP A 193 4.42 5.71 32.07
CA ASP A 193 5.74 6.33 31.95
C ASP A 193 6.22 6.30 30.48
N SER A 194 5.82 5.30 29.73
CA SER A 194 6.18 5.13 28.31
C SER A 194 5.31 5.94 27.35
N ARG A 195 4.07 6.24 27.73
CA ARG A 195 3.06 6.85 26.87
C ARG A 195 3.51 8.16 26.21
N PRO A 196 4.05 9.16 26.91
CA PRO A 196 4.42 10.44 26.29
C PRO A 196 5.43 10.26 25.15
N MET A 197 6.44 9.42 25.37
CA MET A 197 7.45 9.10 24.34
C MET A 197 6.85 8.37 23.14
N LEU A 198 5.93 7.42 23.38
CA LEU A 198 5.27 6.68 22.30
C LEU A 198 4.35 7.57 21.49
N GLU A 199 3.61 8.49 22.13
CA GLU A 199 2.74 9.44 21.44
C GLU A 199 3.55 10.44 20.59
N GLU A 200 4.70 10.90 21.08
CA GLU A 200 5.61 11.75 20.30
C GLU A 200 6.14 11.00 19.06
N LYS A 201 6.60 9.76 19.24
CA LYS A 201 7.08 8.91 18.14
C LYS A 201 5.97 8.63 17.13
N LEU A 202 4.76 8.37 17.60
CA LEU A 202 3.58 8.18 16.76
C LEU A 202 3.31 9.43 15.90
N LEU A 203 3.35 10.62 16.50
CA LEU A 203 3.16 11.88 15.79
C LEU A 203 4.23 12.10 14.72
N GLN A 204 5.49 11.73 15.00
CA GLN A 204 6.57 11.80 14.00
C GLN A 204 6.29 10.92 12.77
N TYR A 205 5.81 9.68 12.96
CA TYR A 205 5.42 8.81 11.86
C TYR A 205 4.21 9.33 11.09
N GLN A 206 3.21 9.86 11.78
CA GLN A 206 2.02 10.44 11.15
C GLN A 206 2.36 11.66 10.28
N ASN A 207 3.29 12.50 10.73
CA ASN A 207 3.79 13.65 9.94
C ASN A 207 4.53 13.21 8.67
N GLN A 208 5.06 11.99 8.63
CA GLN A 208 5.67 11.39 7.45
C GLN A 208 4.66 10.58 6.59
N ALA A 209 3.37 10.72 6.87
CA ALA A 209 2.27 9.99 6.23
C ALA A 209 2.43 8.45 6.31
N MET A 210 3.12 7.94 7.33
CA MET A 210 3.24 6.51 7.58
C MET A 210 2.01 5.96 8.28
N ARG A 211 1.62 4.75 7.93
CA ARG A 211 0.64 3.99 8.68
C ARG A 211 1.33 3.27 9.83
N THR A 212 0.86 3.51 11.04
CA THR A 212 1.36 2.89 12.26
C THR A 212 0.42 1.80 12.76
N LEU A 213 0.98 0.80 13.42
CA LEU A 213 0.25 -0.33 13.98
C LEU A 213 0.86 -0.66 15.36
N GLY A 214 0.00 -0.85 16.36
CA GLY A 214 0.36 -1.31 17.69
C GLY A 214 0.07 -2.81 17.86
N PHE A 215 0.88 -3.47 18.64
CA PHE A 215 0.74 -4.87 19.05
C PHE A 215 0.77 -4.99 20.57
#